data_26b32a62ca003d451268a0637773f095
#
_entry.id   26b32a62ca003d451268a0637773f095
#
_cell.length_a   1.000
_cell.length_b   1.000
_cell.length_c   1.000
_cell.angle_alpha   90.00
_cell.angle_beta   90.00
_cell.angle_gamma   90.00
#
_symmetry.space_group_name_H-M   'P 1'
#
loop_
_entity.id
_entity.type
_entity.pdbx_description
1 polymer ?
#
loop_
_entity_poly.entity_id
_entity_poly.type
_entity_poly.pdbx_seq_one_letter_code
_entity_poly.pdbx_strand_id
1 'polypeptide(L)'
;MNILFPIAGLGTRFKNNGYIDPKPFVKFKGKPLIEWAISSLKLTGKYYVIVNGLEKEYVNILNGIKEKYYLDLEIVDIGKSTLGQAETCLLGIQKANINTSEPLVITNCDQYTPWNSNKFLSFVRDNDPDGVVSTYDHPNIQVGSDSPYSHIELDADGYAVRLAEKVAISSLALNGIFYWKEGNYFIQSAKQLMSDDTDAGWSTGKMSCVKEKYVSLTYNYLISEGKKVMNYHMADDEFVSLGSPNDIMLHIKRQNVMQAVEDLRNGKPIVMVDDYDREFEGDIVLAAEKATAENLLFAMRHARGLMCLPCTQEKLDQFGIPMMHTNGCDAFGTPFATSIDAVEGATTGMSVGDRVATISTFVSDTSAPSSLAQPGHLFPLRARPGLLTERRGHTEGCVEILKLAGMKQVGVIIEIMDEYGKMIKGDALKQFADIYNLTFVSIEELYDEVYNKESSGSVPLSAVDEKTLESMVKI
;
A
#
# COMPACT_ATOMS: atom_id res chain seq x y z
N MET A 1 -4.36 18.17 25.89
CA MET A 1 -4.58 16.75 25.51
C MET A 1 -3.26 16.01 25.64
N ASN A 2 -3.28 14.80 26.18
CA ASN A 2 -2.12 13.93 26.30
C ASN A 2 -2.18 12.83 25.21
N ILE A 3 -1.07 12.59 24.51
CA ILE A 3 -1.00 11.65 23.37
C ILE A 3 0.11 10.65 23.66
N LEU A 4 -0.24 9.35 23.77
CA LEU A 4 0.66 8.29 24.17
C LEU A 4 0.93 7.32 23.01
N PHE A 5 2.22 7.00 22.83
CA PHE A 5 2.70 5.94 21.95
C PHE A 5 3.37 4.82 22.77
N PRO A 6 2.67 3.72 23.09
CA PRO A 6 3.25 2.58 23.82
C PRO A 6 4.11 1.73 22.89
N ILE A 7 5.43 1.88 22.93
CA ILE A 7 6.37 1.16 22.07
C ILE A 7 7.30 0.21 22.84
N ALA A 8 6.93 -0.17 24.05
CA ALA A 8 7.70 -1.09 24.90
C ALA A 8 7.59 -2.58 24.48
N GLY A 9 6.85 -2.89 23.43
CA GLY A 9 6.64 -4.25 22.92
C GLY A 9 7.85 -4.85 22.22
N LEU A 10 7.94 -6.20 22.22
CA LEU A 10 9.09 -6.95 21.69
C LEU A 10 9.22 -6.95 20.16
N GLY A 11 8.18 -6.62 19.40
CA GLY A 11 8.19 -6.56 17.93
C GLY A 11 8.53 -7.90 17.25
N THR A 12 8.12 -9.03 17.82
CA THR A 12 8.54 -10.39 17.41
C THR A 12 8.28 -10.70 15.95
N ARG A 13 7.18 -10.22 15.36
CA ARG A 13 6.87 -10.44 13.92
C ARG A 13 7.98 -9.91 13.02
N PHE A 14 8.49 -8.71 13.27
CA PHE A 14 9.57 -8.12 12.48
C PHE A 14 10.89 -8.84 12.71
N LYS A 15 11.23 -9.17 13.95
CA LYS A 15 12.44 -9.94 14.29
C LYS A 15 12.47 -11.30 13.59
N ASN A 16 11.34 -12.03 13.59
CA ASN A 16 11.21 -13.34 12.93
C ASN A 16 11.35 -13.27 11.41
N ASN A 17 11.16 -12.09 10.81
CA ASN A 17 11.35 -11.83 9.38
C ASN A 17 12.69 -11.14 9.06
N GLY A 18 13.67 -11.20 9.98
CA GLY A 18 15.03 -10.75 9.74
C GLY A 18 15.29 -9.25 9.90
N TYR A 19 14.32 -8.48 10.39
CA TYR A 19 14.54 -7.07 10.69
C TYR A 19 15.42 -6.91 11.94
N ILE A 20 16.46 -6.09 11.83
CA ILE A 20 17.43 -5.84 12.92
C ILE A 20 16.87 -4.77 13.86
N ASP A 21 16.30 -3.70 13.30
CA ASP A 21 15.75 -2.59 14.07
C ASP A 21 14.50 -3.03 14.86
N PRO A 22 14.27 -2.48 16.07
CA PRO A 22 12.99 -2.63 16.75
C PRO A 22 11.85 -2.10 15.88
N LYS A 23 10.68 -2.76 15.92
CA LYS A 23 9.53 -2.45 15.06
C LYS A 23 9.25 -0.96 14.86
N PRO A 24 9.21 -0.08 15.89
CA PRO A 24 8.91 1.35 15.70
C PRO A 24 9.94 2.09 14.84
N PHE A 25 11.17 1.54 14.73
CA PHE A 25 12.28 2.16 14.02
C PHE A 25 12.61 1.49 12.68
N VAL A 26 11.90 0.42 12.32
CA VAL A 26 11.94 -0.15 10.97
C VAL A 26 11.60 0.95 9.98
N LYS A 27 12.42 1.09 8.94
CA LYS A 27 12.26 2.14 7.94
C LYS A 27 11.31 1.71 6.82
N PHE A 28 10.33 2.56 6.56
CA PHE A 28 9.48 2.52 5.39
C PHE A 28 9.67 3.83 4.63
N LYS A 29 10.06 3.78 3.35
CA LYS A 29 10.40 4.97 2.54
C LYS A 29 11.40 5.93 3.23
N GLY A 30 12.42 5.37 3.83
CA GLY A 30 13.48 6.14 4.49
C GLY A 30 13.12 6.73 5.85
N LYS A 31 11.87 6.65 6.31
CA LYS A 31 11.41 7.15 7.62
C LYS A 31 11.04 5.99 8.56
N PRO A 32 11.38 6.06 9.85
CA PRO A 32 10.91 5.09 10.85
C PRO A 32 9.39 5.00 10.91
N LEU A 33 8.82 3.83 11.22
CA LEU A 33 7.36 3.65 11.35
C LEU A 33 6.74 4.63 12.35
N ILE A 34 7.40 4.86 13.48
CA ILE A 34 6.94 5.82 14.49
C ILE A 34 6.90 7.26 13.96
N GLU A 35 7.79 7.63 13.05
CA GLU A 35 7.77 8.96 12.43
C GLU A 35 6.55 9.12 11.51
N TRP A 36 6.17 8.06 10.78
CA TRP A 36 4.94 8.06 10.01
C TRP A 36 3.70 8.24 10.89
N ALA A 37 3.62 7.49 12.00
CA ALA A 37 2.51 7.57 12.94
C ALA A 37 2.39 8.96 13.59
N ILE A 38 3.50 9.51 14.10
CA ILE A 38 3.53 10.83 14.76
C ILE A 38 3.19 11.94 13.77
N SER A 39 3.84 11.96 12.60
CA SER A 39 3.68 13.06 11.63
C SER A 39 2.31 13.11 10.98
N SER A 40 1.62 11.97 10.87
CA SER A 40 0.28 11.88 10.27
C SER A 40 -0.86 12.12 11.25
N LEU A 41 -0.64 11.95 12.55
CA LEU A 41 -1.70 12.06 13.56
C LEU A 41 -2.28 13.47 13.67
N LYS A 42 -1.45 14.52 13.53
CA LYS A 42 -1.85 15.95 13.47
C LYS A 42 -2.79 16.40 14.60
N LEU A 43 -2.66 15.83 15.79
CA LEU A 43 -3.36 16.27 16.99
C LEU A 43 -2.45 17.21 17.81
N THR A 44 -3.04 18.27 18.35
CA THR A 44 -2.31 19.21 19.22
C THR A 44 -2.33 18.73 20.66
N GLY A 45 -1.14 18.58 21.27
CA GLY A 45 -1.02 18.13 22.65
C GLY A 45 0.42 17.83 23.04
N LYS A 46 0.60 17.27 24.23
CA LYS A 46 1.89 16.76 24.67
C LYS A 46 1.99 15.27 24.32
N TYR A 47 3.07 14.92 23.65
CA TYR A 47 3.36 13.57 23.17
C TYR A 47 4.23 12.82 24.16
N TYR A 48 3.87 11.59 24.47
CA TYR A 48 4.64 10.70 25.33
C TYR A 48 4.95 9.41 24.60
N VAL A 49 6.22 9.13 24.40
CA VAL A 49 6.68 7.87 23.82
C VAL A 49 7.16 6.97 24.94
N ILE A 50 6.38 5.90 25.22
CA ILE A 50 6.62 5.01 26.36
C ILE A 50 7.46 3.83 25.89
N VAL A 51 8.65 3.69 26.43
CA VAL A 51 9.69 2.74 26.01
C VAL A 51 10.11 1.80 27.14
N ASN A 52 10.83 0.75 26.81
CA ASN A 52 11.46 -0.18 27.75
C ASN A 52 12.93 -0.38 27.36
N GLY A 53 13.85 0.34 28.01
CA GLY A 53 15.29 0.17 27.84
C GLY A 53 15.77 0.47 26.41
N LEU A 54 15.42 1.65 25.88
CA LEU A 54 15.75 2.01 24.50
C LEU A 54 17.24 2.38 24.37
N GLU A 55 17.90 1.87 23.30
CA GLU A 55 19.27 2.23 22.98
C GLU A 55 19.41 3.70 22.58
N LYS A 56 20.59 4.28 22.81
CA LYS A 56 20.87 5.72 22.58
C LYS A 56 20.60 6.15 21.14
N GLU A 57 20.83 5.28 20.18
CA GLU A 57 20.58 5.54 18.77
C GLU A 57 19.10 5.85 18.52
N TYR A 58 18.20 5.03 19.04
CA TYR A 58 16.75 5.21 18.87
C TYR A 58 16.21 6.41 19.65
N VAL A 59 16.83 6.71 20.82
CA VAL A 59 16.53 7.95 21.55
C VAL A 59 16.88 9.17 20.70
N ASN A 60 18.03 9.15 20.00
CA ASN A 60 18.42 10.24 19.10
C ASN A 60 17.44 10.39 17.92
N ILE A 61 16.92 9.29 17.38
CA ILE A 61 15.89 9.33 16.33
C ILE A 61 14.62 10.02 16.84
N LEU A 62 14.14 9.65 18.03
CA LEU A 62 12.95 10.30 18.63
C LEU A 62 13.17 11.79 18.91
N ASN A 63 14.35 12.18 19.36
CA ASN A 63 14.70 13.58 19.54
C ASN A 63 14.75 14.33 18.18
N GLY A 64 15.27 13.70 17.14
CA GLY A 64 15.23 14.26 15.78
C GLY A 64 13.80 14.46 15.26
N ILE A 65 12.89 13.52 15.54
CA ILE A 65 11.46 13.65 15.21
C ILE A 65 10.84 14.82 15.98
N LYS A 66 11.12 14.92 17.30
CA LYS A 66 10.68 16.02 18.14
C LYS A 66 11.06 17.39 17.57
N GLU A 67 12.34 17.54 17.19
CA GLU A 67 12.87 18.79 16.61
C GLU A 67 12.28 19.08 15.23
N LYS A 68 12.23 18.06 14.36
CA LYS A 68 11.73 18.19 12.98
C LYS A 68 10.28 18.68 12.90
N TYR A 69 9.43 18.20 13.81
CA TYR A 69 8.00 18.52 13.81
C TYR A 69 7.59 19.50 14.93
N TYR A 70 8.58 20.10 15.63
CA TYR A 70 8.36 21.08 16.73
C TYR A 70 7.40 20.58 17.80
N LEU A 71 7.52 19.31 18.21
CA LEU A 71 6.60 18.67 19.14
C LEU A 71 7.01 18.89 20.60
N ASP A 72 6.03 19.06 21.48
CA ASP A 72 6.23 18.82 22.93
C ASP A 72 6.19 17.32 23.17
N LEU A 73 7.34 16.65 23.00
CA LEU A 73 7.50 15.21 23.10
C LEU A 73 8.43 14.84 24.26
N GLU A 74 7.97 13.90 25.08
CA GLU A 74 8.71 13.33 26.21
C GLU A 74 8.88 11.80 26.01
N ILE A 75 10.10 11.30 26.21
CA ILE A 75 10.41 9.88 26.19
C ILE A 75 10.35 9.33 27.61
N VAL A 76 9.47 8.36 27.86
CA VAL A 76 9.22 7.78 29.18
C VAL A 76 9.68 6.32 29.20
N ASP A 77 10.85 6.06 29.77
CA ASP A 77 11.36 4.69 29.91
C ASP A 77 10.79 4.04 31.18
N ILE A 78 9.97 2.99 31.02
CA ILE A 78 9.38 2.25 32.15
C ILE A 78 10.33 1.21 32.74
N GLY A 79 11.41 0.81 32.06
CA GLY A 79 12.48 -0.03 32.57
C GLY A 79 12.08 -1.47 32.85
N LYS A 80 10.94 -1.96 32.31
CA LYS A 80 10.48 -3.35 32.49
C LYS A 80 9.57 -3.79 31.33
N SER A 81 9.52 -5.09 31.11
CA SER A 81 8.52 -5.70 30.24
C SER A 81 7.13 -5.67 30.86
N THR A 82 6.10 -5.62 30.02
CA THR A 82 4.71 -5.52 30.43
C THR A 82 3.87 -6.65 29.84
N LEU A 83 2.68 -6.85 30.39
CA LEU A 83 1.69 -7.82 29.90
C LEU A 83 0.96 -7.35 28.62
N GLY A 84 1.25 -6.13 28.14
CA GLY A 84 0.64 -5.58 26.92
C GLY A 84 0.57 -4.05 26.94
N GLN A 85 -0.03 -3.49 25.89
CA GLN A 85 -0.08 -2.05 25.69
C GLN A 85 -0.80 -1.30 26.83
N ALA A 86 -1.87 -1.86 27.38
CA ALA A 86 -2.63 -1.24 28.46
C ALA A 86 -1.76 -1.04 29.72
N GLU A 87 -0.98 -2.07 30.12
CA GLU A 87 -0.04 -1.94 31.24
C GLU A 87 1.07 -0.94 30.94
N THR A 88 1.60 -0.99 29.71
CA THR A 88 2.63 -0.02 29.25
C THR A 88 2.15 1.42 29.42
N CYS A 89 0.93 1.73 28.97
CA CYS A 89 0.35 3.08 29.11
C CYS A 89 0.11 3.43 30.57
N LEU A 90 -0.42 2.52 31.38
CA LEU A 90 -0.67 2.76 32.80
C LEU A 90 0.62 3.13 33.55
N LEU A 91 1.69 2.40 33.32
CA LEU A 91 3.01 2.66 33.93
C LEU A 91 3.62 3.96 33.41
N GLY A 92 3.49 4.25 32.13
CA GLY A 92 3.97 5.48 31.51
C GLY A 92 3.27 6.72 32.12
N ILE A 93 1.95 6.66 32.26
CA ILE A 93 1.15 7.73 32.88
C ILE A 93 1.62 7.98 34.32
N GLN A 94 1.82 6.93 35.10
CA GLN A 94 2.29 7.02 36.47
C GLN A 94 3.71 7.62 36.57
N LYS A 95 4.63 7.13 35.70
CA LYS A 95 6.04 7.54 35.74
C LYS A 95 6.24 8.98 35.29
N ALA A 96 5.53 9.43 34.28
CA ALA A 96 5.59 10.80 33.76
C ALA A 96 4.68 11.77 34.52
N ASN A 97 3.93 11.30 35.54
CA ASN A 97 2.97 12.08 36.31
C ASN A 97 2.02 12.92 35.43
N ILE A 98 1.43 12.22 34.40
CA ILE A 98 0.57 12.86 33.39
C ILE A 98 -0.71 13.38 34.05
N ASN A 99 -1.15 14.59 33.70
CA ASN A 99 -2.43 15.12 34.12
C ASN A 99 -3.61 14.34 33.54
N THR A 100 -4.23 13.52 34.37
CA THR A 100 -5.29 12.57 33.96
C THR A 100 -6.69 13.17 33.97
N SER A 101 -6.84 14.43 34.37
CA SER A 101 -8.10 15.19 34.18
C SER A 101 -8.25 15.74 32.77
N GLU A 102 -7.21 15.68 31.97
CA GLU A 102 -7.24 16.07 30.56
C GLU A 102 -7.58 14.92 29.64
N PRO A 103 -8.05 15.23 28.41
CA PRO A 103 -8.25 14.23 27.39
C PRO A 103 -6.98 13.43 27.07
N LEU A 104 -7.16 12.13 26.86
CA LEU A 104 -6.12 11.18 26.57
C LEU A 104 -6.35 10.56 25.18
N VAL A 105 -5.30 10.51 24.36
CA VAL A 105 -5.23 9.70 23.16
C VAL A 105 -4.13 8.65 23.32
N ILE A 106 -4.43 7.40 23.03
CA ILE A 106 -3.43 6.33 22.89
C ILE A 106 -3.45 5.89 21.43
N THR A 107 -2.28 5.76 20.81
CA THR A 107 -2.19 5.36 19.40
C THR A 107 -1.04 4.42 19.12
N ASN A 108 -1.19 3.59 18.10
CA ASN A 108 -0.15 2.70 17.63
C ASN A 108 0.98 3.48 16.93
N CYS A 109 2.19 2.87 16.87
CA CYS A 109 3.38 3.44 16.24
C CYS A 109 3.62 2.94 14.81
N ASP A 110 2.75 2.10 14.28
CA ASP A 110 2.93 1.29 13.07
C ASP A 110 1.81 1.53 12.06
N GLN A 111 1.48 2.79 11.88
CA GLN A 111 0.42 3.23 10.97
C GLN A 111 0.75 4.59 10.36
N TYR A 112 0.13 4.85 9.22
CA TYR A 112 0.07 6.17 8.61
C TYR A 112 -1.39 6.57 8.47
N THR A 113 -1.75 7.75 8.98
CA THR A 113 -3.14 8.18 9.08
C THR A 113 -3.32 9.53 8.35
N PRO A 114 -3.51 9.52 7.02
CA PRO A 114 -3.68 10.73 6.22
C PRO A 114 -5.08 11.33 6.37
N TRP A 115 -5.57 11.43 7.56
CA TRP A 115 -6.90 11.90 7.92
C TRP A 115 -6.99 13.39 8.16
N ASN A 116 -8.22 13.90 8.27
CA ASN A 116 -8.46 15.25 8.75
C ASN A 116 -8.75 15.24 10.26
N SER A 117 -7.71 15.45 11.07
CA SER A 117 -7.83 15.45 12.53
C SER A 117 -8.83 16.50 13.07
N ASN A 118 -9.09 17.58 12.34
CA ASN A 118 -10.10 18.56 12.72
C ASN A 118 -11.53 17.99 12.64
N LYS A 119 -11.82 17.08 11.69
CA LYS A 119 -13.12 16.37 11.65
C LYS A 119 -13.29 15.51 12.91
N PHE A 120 -12.24 14.79 13.30
CA PHE A 120 -12.25 14.00 14.53
C PHE A 120 -12.46 14.88 15.77
N LEU A 121 -11.76 15.97 15.90
CA LEU A 121 -11.92 16.91 17.02
C LEU A 121 -13.33 17.54 17.05
N SER A 122 -13.90 17.85 15.89
CA SER A 122 -15.28 18.32 15.79
C SER A 122 -16.27 17.23 16.23
N PHE A 123 -16.07 15.98 15.77
CA PHE A 123 -16.89 14.84 16.18
C PHE A 123 -16.88 14.66 17.70
N VAL A 124 -15.69 14.70 18.35
CA VAL A 124 -15.56 14.61 19.80
C VAL A 124 -16.27 15.75 20.51
N ARG A 125 -16.12 16.97 20.04
CA ARG A 125 -16.75 18.16 20.65
C ARG A 125 -18.28 18.12 20.52
N ASP A 126 -18.77 17.77 19.33
CA ASP A 126 -20.20 17.90 19.00
C ASP A 126 -21.02 16.75 19.65
N ASN A 127 -20.41 15.59 19.91
CA ASN A 127 -21.06 14.43 20.53
C ASN A 127 -20.77 14.28 22.03
N ASP A 128 -19.74 14.92 22.54
CA ASP A 128 -19.29 14.87 23.95
C ASP A 128 -19.20 13.42 24.51
N PRO A 129 -18.50 12.46 23.84
CA PRO A 129 -18.40 11.08 24.29
C PRO A 129 -17.41 10.93 25.46
N ASP A 130 -17.61 9.93 26.32
CA ASP A 130 -16.65 9.55 27.35
C ASP A 130 -15.43 8.83 26.75
N GLY A 131 -15.63 8.13 25.62
CA GLY A 131 -14.58 7.47 24.86
C GLY A 131 -14.91 7.40 23.37
N VAL A 132 -13.87 7.37 22.54
CA VAL A 132 -14.00 7.13 21.08
C VAL A 132 -12.96 6.11 20.66
N VAL A 133 -13.39 5.15 19.87
CA VAL A 133 -12.50 4.26 19.13
C VAL A 133 -12.61 4.56 17.65
N SER A 134 -11.49 4.58 16.94
CA SER A 134 -11.53 4.76 15.50
C SER A 134 -11.46 3.42 14.78
N THR A 135 -12.26 3.31 13.69
CA THR A 135 -12.39 2.09 12.90
C THR A 135 -12.26 2.36 11.42
N TYR A 136 -12.06 1.30 10.68
CA TYR A 136 -12.14 1.24 9.22
C TYR A 136 -12.86 -0.05 8.82
N ASP A 137 -13.36 -0.10 7.59
CA ASP A 137 -13.94 -1.33 7.05
C ASP A 137 -12.84 -2.36 6.78
N HIS A 138 -12.99 -3.56 7.35
CA HIS A 138 -12.15 -4.70 7.00
C HIS A 138 -12.92 -5.55 5.98
N PRO A 139 -12.62 -5.42 4.69
CA PRO A 139 -13.34 -6.14 3.64
C PRO A 139 -13.15 -7.65 3.81
N ASN A 140 -14.18 -8.40 3.44
CA ASN A 140 -14.18 -9.86 3.37
C ASN A 140 -13.93 -10.62 4.69
N ILE A 141 -14.01 -9.97 5.85
CA ILE A 141 -13.90 -10.68 7.12
C ILE A 141 -15.20 -11.41 7.43
N GLN A 142 -15.10 -12.70 7.74
CA GLN A 142 -16.25 -13.48 8.18
C GLN A 142 -16.47 -13.25 9.69
N VAL A 143 -17.64 -12.75 10.06
CA VAL A 143 -18.01 -12.60 11.48
C VAL A 143 -17.96 -13.96 12.18
N GLY A 144 -17.29 -14.01 13.33
CA GLY A 144 -17.02 -15.22 14.09
C GLY A 144 -15.69 -15.90 13.76
N SER A 145 -14.94 -15.42 12.76
CA SER A 145 -13.60 -15.94 12.45
C SER A 145 -12.50 -15.29 13.29
N ASP A 146 -11.33 -15.92 13.31
CA ASP A 146 -10.12 -15.31 13.85
C ASP A 146 -9.74 -14.07 13.00
N SER A 147 -9.26 -13.02 13.65
CA SER A 147 -8.82 -11.77 13.03
C SER A 147 -7.47 -11.35 13.62
N PRO A 148 -6.58 -10.72 12.85
CA PRO A 148 -5.38 -10.10 13.41
C PRO A 148 -5.66 -8.79 14.17
N TYR A 149 -6.88 -8.25 14.06
CA TYR A 149 -7.31 -6.96 14.60
C TYR A 149 -8.30 -7.08 15.74
N SER A 150 -8.48 -5.99 16.47
CA SER A 150 -9.64 -5.78 17.35
C SER A 150 -10.85 -5.36 16.53
N HIS A 151 -12.04 -5.72 16.95
CA HIS A 151 -13.31 -5.35 16.32
C HIS A 151 -14.28 -4.77 17.34
N ILE A 152 -15.25 -3.97 16.87
CA ILE A 152 -16.28 -3.33 17.68
C ILE A 152 -17.66 -3.72 17.18
N GLU A 153 -18.58 -3.96 18.13
CA GLU A 153 -20.02 -4.10 17.88
C GLU A 153 -20.71 -2.81 18.32
N LEU A 154 -21.60 -2.29 17.46
CA LEU A 154 -22.37 -1.08 17.70
C LEU A 154 -23.86 -1.41 17.88
N ASP A 155 -24.55 -0.61 18.68
CA ASP A 155 -26.01 -0.61 18.74
C ASP A 155 -26.64 0.19 17.56
N ALA A 156 -27.98 0.26 17.54
CA ALA A 156 -28.70 0.96 16.48
C ALA A 156 -28.48 2.48 16.47
N ASP A 157 -28.01 3.05 17.57
CA ASP A 157 -27.74 4.48 17.74
C ASP A 157 -26.24 4.80 17.47
N GLY A 158 -25.43 3.77 17.15
CA GLY A 158 -23.99 3.92 16.83
C GLY A 158 -23.07 3.95 18.04
N TYR A 159 -23.57 3.56 19.23
CA TYR A 159 -22.73 3.41 20.42
C TYR A 159 -22.10 2.02 20.49
N ALA A 160 -20.91 1.96 21.06
CA ALA A 160 -20.21 0.70 21.30
C ALA A 160 -20.94 -0.16 22.34
N VAL A 161 -21.23 -1.40 21.95
CA VAL A 161 -21.80 -2.43 22.84
C VAL A 161 -20.68 -3.26 23.49
N ARG A 162 -19.71 -3.64 22.66
CA ARG A 162 -18.51 -4.39 23.09
C ARG A 162 -17.40 -4.31 22.06
N LEU A 163 -16.19 -4.56 22.54
CA LEU A 163 -15.00 -4.75 21.71
C LEU A 163 -14.44 -6.16 21.93
N ALA A 164 -13.93 -6.78 20.87
CA ALA A 164 -13.25 -8.08 20.94
C ALA A 164 -11.87 -7.99 20.29
N GLU A 165 -10.91 -8.67 20.90
CA GLU A 165 -9.54 -8.73 20.38
C GLU A 165 -9.34 -10.04 19.63
N LYS A 166 -8.80 -9.97 18.42
CA LYS A 166 -8.46 -11.09 17.54
C LYS A 166 -9.62 -12.01 17.14
N VAL A 167 -10.83 -11.51 17.26
CA VAL A 167 -12.06 -12.16 16.79
C VAL A 167 -12.92 -11.15 16.08
N ALA A 168 -13.33 -11.46 14.86
CA ALA A 168 -14.21 -10.60 14.09
C ALA A 168 -15.65 -10.69 14.61
N ILE A 169 -16.08 -9.73 15.42
CA ILE A 169 -17.48 -9.61 15.88
C ILE A 169 -18.33 -8.72 14.96
N SER A 170 -17.68 -8.01 14.05
CA SER A 170 -18.28 -7.18 13.00
C SER A 170 -17.25 -6.96 11.88
N SER A 171 -17.63 -6.27 10.80
CA SER A 171 -16.69 -5.80 9.76
C SER A 171 -15.85 -4.59 10.18
N LEU A 172 -16.19 -3.93 11.29
CA LEU A 172 -15.49 -2.73 11.77
C LEU A 172 -14.25 -3.12 12.57
N ALA A 173 -13.08 -3.03 11.95
CA ALA A 173 -11.79 -3.24 12.59
C ALA A 173 -11.25 -1.94 13.19
N LEU A 174 -10.58 -2.03 14.34
CA LEU A 174 -9.95 -0.89 14.98
C LEU A 174 -8.60 -0.58 14.33
N ASN A 175 -8.35 0.70 14.07
CA ASN A 175 -7.07 1.15 13.49
C ASN A 175 -6.03 1.57 14.54
N GLY A 176 -6.36 1.46 15.84
CA GLY A 176 -5.42 1.71 16.91
C GLY A 176 -5.31 3.17 17.36
N ILE A 177 -6.28 4.02 17.07
CA ILE A 177 -6.44 5.35 17.68
C ILE A 177 -7.59 5.28 18.68
N PHE A 178 -7.28 5.60 19.93
CA PHE A 178 -8.14 5.49 21.08
C PHE A 178 -8.22 6.81 21.83
N TYR A 179 -9.41 7.31 22.12
CA TYR A 179 -9.63 8.58 22.83
C TYR A 179 -10.45 8.37 24.09
N TRP A 180 -10.08 9.01 25.16
CA TRP A 180 -10.85 9.18 26.40
C TRP A 180 -11.01 10.66 26.70
N LYS A 181 -12.21 11.05 27.12
CA LYS A 181 -12.52 12.41 27.55
C LYS A 181 -11.65 12.85 28.72
N GLU A 182 -11.33 11.92 29.62
CA GLU A 182 -10.39 12.09 30.72
C GLU A 182 -9.48 10.85 30.83
N GLY A 183 -8.19 11.06 31.04
CA GLY A 183 -7.22 9.99 31.27
C GLY A 183 -7.57 9.10 32.48
N ASN A 184 -8.32 9.63 33.44
CA ASN A 184 -8.81 8.87 34.60
C ASN A 184 -9.70 7.69 34.19
N TYR A 185 -10.51 7.81 33.13
CA TYR A 185 -11.34 6.71 32.63
C TYR A 185 -10.48 5.54 32.14
N PHE A 186 -9.44 5.85 31.38
CA PHE A 186 -8.48 4.83 30.97
C PHE A 186 -7.81 4.15 32.18
N ILE A 187 -7.34 4.94 33.17
CA ILE A 187 -6.65 4.38 34.34
C ILE A 187 -7.54 3.42 35.12
N GLN A 188 -8.80 3.77 35.34
CA GLN A 188 -9.78 2.94 36.06
C GLN A 188 -10.02 1.64 35.28
N SER A 189 -10.36 1.72 34.01
CA SER A 189 -10.59 0.57 33.15
C SER A 189 -9.35 -0.32 32.98
N ALA A 190 -8.16 0.28 32.83
CA ALA A 190 -6.91 -0.47 32.74
C ALA A 190 -6.58 -1.22 34.05
N LYS A 191 -6.82 -0.62 35.22
CA LYS A 191 -6.65 -1.31 36.51
C LYS A 191 -7.62 -2.49 36.66
N GLN A 192 -8.87 -2.34 36.23
CA GLN A 192 -9.84 -3.43 36.21
C GLN A 192 -9.36 -4.55 35.28
N LEU A 193 -8.92 -4.22 34.06
CA LEU A 193 -8.34 -5.17 33.12
C LEU A 193 -7.11 -5.89 33.67
N MET A 194 -6.25 -5.22 34.44
CA MET A 194 -5.07 -5.84 35.06
C MET A 194 -5.45 -6.81 36.20
N SER A 195 -6.52 -6.54 36.94
CA SER A 195 -6.99 -7.39 38.05
C SER A 195 -7.87 -8.54 37.58
N ASP A 196 -8.34 -8.54 36.34
CA ASP A 196 -9.17 -9.57 35.78
C ASP A 196 -8.30 -10.72 35.24
N ASP A 197 -8.24 -11.82 36.01
CA ASP A 197 -7.56 -13.07 35.62
C ASP A 197 -8.41 -13.94 34.69
N THR A 198 -9.70 -13.63 34.55
CA THR A 198 -10.58 -14.29 33.61
C THR A 198 -10.43 -13.63 32.26
N ASP A 199 -10.15 -14.40 31.21
CA ASP A 199 -10.44 -13.98 29.84
C ASP A 199 -11.95 -13.80 29.73
N ALA A 200 -12.51 -12.71 30.19
CA ALA A 200 -13.94 -12.45 30.39
C ALA A 200 -14.82 -12.70 29.13
N GLY A 201 -14.55 -13.76 28.38
CA GLY A 201 -15.29 -14.18 27.18
C GLY A 201 -15.17 -13.23 25.99
N TRP A 202 -14.32 -12.20 26.10
CA TRP A 202 -14.17 -11.17 25.08
C TRP A 202 -13.11 -11.50 24.03
N SER A 203 -12.31 -12.57 24.24
CA SER A 203 -11.45 -13.20 23.25
C SER A 203 -11.81 -14.68 23.13
N THR A 204 -12.71 -15.04 22.22
CA THR A 204 -13.18 -16.43 22.05
C THR A 204 -12.44 -17.20 20.96
N GLY A 205 -11.40 -16.62 20.33
CA GLY A 205 -10.61 -17.27 19.30
C GLY A 205 -9.59 -18.27 19.86
N LYS A 206 -9.20 -19.28 19.07
CA LYS A 206 -8.18 -20.29 19.41
C LYS A 206 -6.79 -19.71 19.72
N MET A 207 -6.56 -18.43 19.46
CA MET A 207 -5.34 -17.69 19.83
C MET A 207 -5.35 -17.14 21.25
N SER A 208 -6.35 -17.45 22.05
CA SER A 208 -6.57 -16.98 23.44
C SER A 208 -5.53 -17.47 24.48
N CYS A 209 -4.44 -18.12 24.05
CA CYS A 209 -3.36 -18.51 24.96
C CYS A 209 -2.43 -17.37 25.38
N VAL A 210 -2.58 -16.16 24.79
CA VAL A 210 -1.77 -15.00 25.14
C VAL A 210 -2.57 -14.10 26.07
N LYS A 211 -2.21 -14.06 27.35
CA LYS A 211 -2.72 -13.14 28.37
C LYS A 211 -2.29 -11.68 28.13
N GLU A 212 -2.30 -11.23 26.89
CA GLU A 212 -1.88 -9.88 26.54
C GLU A 212 -2.99 -8.88 26.87
N LYS A 213 -2.67 -7.82 27.57
CA LYS A 213 -3.61 -6.79 28.03
C LYS A 213 -3.66 -5.65 27.00
N TYR A 214 -4.61 -5.73 26.06
CA TYR A 214 -4.80 -4.75 24.99
C TYR A 214 -5.54 -3.49 25.44
N VAL A 215 -5.20 -2.36 24.85
CA VAL A 215 -5.87 -1.07 25.10
C VAL A 215 -7.35 -1.11 24.70
N SER A 216 -7.68 -1.76 23.58
CA SER A 216 -9.05 -1.95 23.10
C SER A 216 -9.99 -2.53 24.17
N LEU A 217 -9.53 -3.52 24.94
CA LEU A 217 -10.33 -4.19 25.96
C LEU A 217 -10.70 -3.31 27.15
N THR A 218 -9.99 -2.21 27.40
CA THR A 218 -10.32 -1.27 28.49
C THR A 218 -11.68 -0.61 28.27
N TYR A 219 -12.12 -0.45 27.00
CA TYR A 219 -13.42 0.13 26.69
C TYR A 219 -14.60 -0.71 27.16
N ASN A 220 -14.45 -2.04 27.26
CA ASN A 220 -15.53 -2.88 27.75
C ASN A 220 -15.89 -2.57 29.23
N TYR A 221 -14.88 -2.21 30.05
CA TYR A 221 -15.13 -1.77 31.41
C TYR A 221 -15.80 -0.40 31.43
N LEU A 222 -15.37 0.51 30.56
CA LEU A 222 -15.99 1.83 30.42
C LEU A 222 -17.48 1.71 30.00
N ILE A 223 -17.78 0.84 29.05
CA ILE A 223 -19.15 0.52 28.61
C ILE A 223 -19.97 -0.08 29.75
N SER A 224 -19.40 -1.02 30.52
CA SER A 224 -20.09 -1.66 31.66
C SER A 224 -20.45 -0.68 32.79
N GLU A 225 -19.72 0.41 32.90
CA GLU A 225 -20.01 1.53 33.80
C GLU A 225 -21.06 2.53 33.25
N GLY A 226 -21.65 2.21 32.10
CA GLY A 226 -22.69 3.06 31.45
C GLY A 226 -22.15 4.31 30.79
N LYS A 227 -20.84 4.34 30.50
CA LYS A 227 -20.21 5.46 29.80
C LYS A 227 -20.48 5.43 28.29
N LYS A 228 -20.55 6.62 27.71
CA LYS A 228 -20.82 6.83 26.28
C LYS A 228 -19.56 6.60 25.45
N VAL A 229 -19.44 5.43 24.83
CA VAL A 229 -18.37 5.10 23.91
C VAL A 229 -18.89 5.14 22.47
N MET A 230 -18.23 5.88 21.59
CA MET A 230 -18.64 6.07 20.19
C MET A 230 -17.58 5.55 19.23
N ASN A 231 -18.01 5.26 18.01
CA ASN A 231 -17.15 4.92 16.90
C ASN A 231 -16.88 6.14 16.02
N TYR A 232 -15.61 6.42 15.70
CA TYR A 232 -15.22 7.33 14.62
C TYR A 232 -14.76 6.49 13.43
N HIS A 233 -15.61 6.39 12.42
CA HIS A 233 -15.30 5.60 11.22
C HIS A 233 -14.41 6.41 10.27
N MET A 234 -13.29 5.84 9.87
CA MET A 234 -12.37 6.38 8.88
C MET A 234 -12.67 5.79 7.51
N ALA A 235 -12.64 6.65 6.49
CA ALA A 235 -12.69 6.18 5.11
C ALA A 235 -11.43 5.36 4.77
N ASP A 236 -11.53 4.53 3.72
CA ASP A 236 -10.43 3.66 3.28
C ASP A 236 -9.15 4.44 2.96
N ASP A 237 -9.28 5.72 2.64
CA ASP A 237 -8.19 6.64 2.31
C ASP A 237 -7.59 7.38 3.52
N GLU A 238 -8.12 7.22 4.69
CA GLU A 238 -7.67 7.90 5.91
C GLU A 238 -6.79 7.03 6.81
N PHE A 239 -6.54 5.76 6.44
CA PHE A 239 -5.76 4.83 7.27
C PHE A 239 -4.91 3.87 6.44
N VAL A 240 -3.65 3.69 6.83
CA VAL A 240 -2.69 2.74 6.25
C VAL A 240 -2.03 1.94 7.36
N SER A 241 -2.25 0.62 7.40
CA SER A 241 -1.55 -0.28 8.31
C SER A 241 -0.10 -0.51 7.86
N LEU A 242 0.84 -0.40 8.80
CA LEU A 242 2.25 -0.76 8.64
C LEU A 242 2.66 -1.77 9.73
N GLY A 243 1.68 -2.48 10.27
CA GLY A 243 1.78 -3.31 11.48
C GLY A 243 2.50 -4.64 11.30
N SER A 244 2.72 -5.07 10.07
CA SER A 244 3.44 -6.29 9.74
C SER A 244 4.40 -6.10 8.56
N PRO A 245 5.43 -6.97 8.40
CA PRO A 245 6.26 -6.98 7.19
C PRO A 245 5.44 -7.11 5.90
N ASN A 246 4.37 -7.92 5.92
CA ASN A 246 3.48 -8.07 4.77
C ASN A 246 2.76 -6.76 4.42
N ASP A 247 2.29 -6.00 5.41
CA ASP A 247 1.64 -4.70 5.16
C ASP A 247 2.62 -3.75 4.45
N ILE A 248 3.86 -3.69 4.94
CA ILE A 248 4.92 -2.86 4.34
C ILE A 248 5.20 -3.30 2.91
N MET A 249 5.37 -4.61 2.67
CA MET A 249 5.62 -5.15 1.33
C MET A 249 4.46 -4.87 0.38
N LEU A 250 3.22 -5.04 0.83
CA LEU A 250 2.02 -4.76 0.03
C LEU A 250 1.97 -3.29 -0.39
N HIS A 251 2.28 -2.37 0.53
CA HIS A 251 2.33 -0.94 0.20
C HIS A 251 3.46 -0.58 -0.76
N ILE A 252 4.62 -1.23 -0.67
CA ILE A 252 5.72 -1.05 -1.62
C ILE A 252 5.29 -1.54 -3.01
N LYS A 253 4.75 -2.75 -3.11
CA LYS A 253 4.24 -3.33 -4.36
C LYS A 253 3.20 -2.42 -5.03
N ARG A 254 2.18 -2.02 -4.29
CA ARG A 254 1.15 -1.11 -4.79
C ARG A 254 1.70 0.21 -5.29
N GLN A 255 2.67 0.77 -4.58
CA GLN A 255 3.32 2.02 -5.00
C GLN A 255 4.08 1.84 -6.31
N ASN A 256 4.82 0.73 -6.51
CA ASN A 256 5.52 0.45 -7.75
C ASN A 256 4.53 0.44 -8.93
N VAL A 257 3.38 -0.23 -8.77
CA VAL A 257 2.32 -0.26 -9.79
C VAL A 257 1.77 1.13 -10.08
N MET A 258 1.45 1.92 -9.04
CA MET A 258 0.90 3.27 -9.23
C MET A 258 1.91 4.23 -9.84
N GLN A 259 3.20 4.12 -9.49
CA GLN A 259 4.26 4.89 -10.12
C GLN A 259 4.44 4.50 -11.59
N ALA A 260 4.36 3.20 -11.91
CA ALA A 260 4.41 2.71 -13.28
C ALA A 260 3.23 3.25 -14.12
N VAL A 261 2.03 3.27 -13.55
CA VAL A 261 0.84 3.88 -14.18
C VAL A 261 1.08 5.36 -14.49
N GLU A 262 1.61 6.12 -13.54
CA GLU A 262 1.87 7.55 -13.73
C GLU A 262 2.98 7.80 -14.76
N ASP A 263 4.06 7.02 -14.72
CA ASP A 263 5.14 7.09 -15.70
C ASP A 263 4.61 6.83 -17.12
N LEU A 264 3.77 5.81 -17.32
CA LEU A 264 3.16 5.52 -18.62
C LEU A 264 2.24 6.65 -19.10
N ARG A 265 1.43 7.26 -18.22
CA ARG A 265 0.61 8.45 -18.54
C ARG A 265 1.44 9.62 -19.02
N ASN A 266 2.63 9.78 -18.46
CA ASN A 266 3.58 10.83 -18.81
C ASN A 266 4.48 10.45 -20.02
N GLY A 267 4.29 9.28 -20.62
CA GLY A 267 5.07 8.80 -21.77
C GLY A 267 6.47 8.30 -21.41
N LYS A 268 6.74 8.08 -20.12
CA LYS A 268 7.99 7.49 -19.64
C LYS A 268 7.92 5.98 -19.71
N PRO A 269 8.95 5.28 -20.22
CA PRO A 269 9.01 3.83 -20.22
C PRO A 269 9.15 3.28 -18.79
N ILE A 270 8.68 2.04 -18.62
CA ILE A 270 8.85 1.26 -17.38
C ILE A 270 9.54 -0.08 -17.71
N VAL A 271 10.03 -0.76 -16.69
CA VAL A 271 10.47 -2.18 -16.76
C VAL A 271 9.39 -3.04 -16.13
N MET A 272 8.84 -3.97 -16.88
CA MET A 272 7.91 -4.99 -16.40
C MET A 272 8.59 -6.36 -16.43
N VAL A 273 8.47 -7.12 -15.34
CA VAL A 273 9.08 -8.44 -15.20
C VAL A 273 8.03 -9.49 -14.88
N ASP A 274 8.15 -10.68 -15.49
CA ASP A 274 7.27 -11.81 -15.22
C ASP A 274 7.78 -12.71 -14.08
N ASP A 275 6.99 -13.75 -13.77
CA ASP A 275 7.24 -14.61 -12.62
C ASP A 275 8.47 -15.52 -12.84
N TYR A 276 9.14 -15.87 -11.73
CA TYR A 276 10.34 -16.73 -11.73
C TYR A 276 10.11 -18.10 -12.37
N ASP A 277 8.91 -18.64 -12.25
CA ASP A 277 8.51 -19.96 -12.78
C ASP A 277 8.03 -19.91 -14.23
N ARG A 278 8.07 -18.74 -14.89
CA ARG A 278 7.71 -18.55 -16.29
C ARG A 278 8.95 -18.33 -17.17
N GLU A 279 9.20 -17.15 -17.69
CA GLU A 279 10.38 -16.81 -18.51
C GLU A 279 11.48 -16.18 -17.65
N PHE A 280 11.05 -15.53 -16.55
CA PHE A 280 11.88 -14.74 -15.66
C PHE A 280 12.68 -13.67 -16.43
N GLU A 281 11.98 -13.01 -17.35
CA GLU A 281 12.52 -11.98 -18.23
C GLU A 281 11.88 -10.62 -17.92
N GLY A 282 12.42 -9.58 -18.50
CA GLY A 282 11.92 -8.23 -18.34
C GLY A 282 11.80 -7.53 -19.68
N ASP A 283 10.72 -6.76 -19.84
CA ASP A 283 10.48 -5.92 -21.00
C ASP A 283 10.51 -4.45 -20.63
N ILE A 284 11.03 -3.62 -21.54
CA ILE A 284 10.69 -2.19 -21.55
C ILE A 284 9.27 -2.07 -22.09
N VAL A 285 8.38 -1.42 -21.32
CA VAL A 285 6.97 -1.20 -21.67
C VAL A 285 6.70 0.28 -21.86
N LEU A 286 5.96 0.62 -22.91
CA LEU A 286 5.50 1.97 -23.26
C LEU A 286 4.02 1.96 -23.60
N ALA A 287 3.32 3.05 -23.32
CA ALA A 287 1.98 3.29 -23.86
C ALA A 287 2.09 3.71 -25.33
N ALA A 288 1.45 3.00 -26.25
CA ALA A 288 1.56 3.26 -27.69
C ALA A 288 1.06 4.68 -28.07
N GLU A 289 0.04 5.20 -27.40
CA GLU A 289 -0.45 6.57 -27.63
C GLU A 289 0.52 7.68 -27.18
N LYS A 290 1.57 7.32 -26.42
CA LYS A 290 2.65 8.20 -25.98
C LYS A 290 3.97 7.90 -26.68
N ALA A 291 3.98 7.03 -27.71
CA ALA A 291 5.18 6.69 -28.43
C ALA A 291 5.74 7.89 -29.23
N THR A 292 7.00 8.19 -28.99
CA THR A 292 7.77 9.24 -29.67
C THR A 292 9.04 8.65 -30.25
N ALA A 293 9.68 9.34 -31.17
CA ALA A 293 10.98 8.92 -31.70
C ALA A 293 12.03 8.77 -30.60
N GLU A 294 11.99 9.61 -29.56
CA GLU A 294 12.94 9.61 -28.46
C GLU A 294 12.78 8.37 -27.58
N ASN A 295 11.55 8.10 -27.06
CA ASN A 295 11.33 6.97 -26.17
C ASN A 295 11.42 5.62 -26.88
N LEU A 296 11.05 5.52 -28.17
CA LEU A 296 11.27 4.30 -28.95
C LEU A 296 12.77 4.07 -29.23
N LEU A 297 13.51 5.12 -29.57
CA LEU A 297 14.96 5.00 -29.79
C LEU A 297 15.66 4.55 -28.50
N PHE A 298 15.24 5.10 -27.35
CA PHE A 298 15.72 4.67 -26.03
C PHE A 298 15.46 3.17 -25.83
N ALA A 299 14.22 2.72 -26.01
CA ALA A 299 13.84 1.33 -25.81
C ALA A 299 14.60 0.39 -26.78
N MET A 300 14.71 0.72 -28.07
CA MET A 300 15.46 -0.06 -29.05
C MET A 300 16.96 -0.19 -28.70
N ARG A 301 17.58 0.89 -28.22
CA ARG A 301 19.03 0.92 -27.87
C ARG A 301 19.32 0.08 -26.63
N HIS A 302 18.43 0.12 -25.65
CA HIS A 302 18.73 -0.42 -24.32
C HIS A 302 18.10 -1.79 -24.08
N ALA A 303 16.92 -2.08 -24.63
CA ALA A 303 16.29 -3.40 -24.53
C ALA A 303 16.86 -4.39 -25.54
N ARG A 304 16.95 -4.06 -26.83
CA ARG A 304 17.53 -4.85 -27.94
C ARG A 304 16.71 -6.06 -28.38
N GLY A 305 15.56 -6.35 -27.78
CA GLY A 305 14.65 -7.43 -28.14
C GLY A 305 13.77 -7.14 -29.35
N LEU A 306 12.76 -7.97 -29.55
CA LEU A 306 11.78 -7.79 -30.61
C LEU A 306 10.72 -6.77 -30.20
N MET A 307 10.53 -5.72 -31.00
CA MET A 307 9.47 -4.75 -30.73
C MET A 307 8.11 -5.33 -31.07
N CYS A 308 7.26 -5.51 -30.07
CA CYS A 308 5.91 -6.04 -30.19
C CYS A 308 4.86 -5.02 -29.71
N LEU A 309 3.63 -5.18 -30.19
CA LEU A 309 2.49 -4.32 -29.88
C LEU A 309 1.37 -5.11 -29.20
N PRO A 310 1.42 -5.31 -27.86
CA PRO A 310 0.30 -5.84 -27.11
C PRO A 310 -0.97 -5.04 -27.34
N CYS A 311 -2.08 -5.71 -27.62
CA CYS A 311 -3.37 -5.08 -27.87
C CYS A 311 -4.54 -6.03 -27.59
N THR A 312 -5.74 -5.50 -27.56
CA THR A 312 -6.98 -6.30 -27.46
C THR A 312 -7.37 -6.92 -28.80
N GLN A 313 -8.27 -7.90 -28.78
CA GLN A 313 -8.85 -8.49 -29.99
C GLN A 313 -9.58 -7.43 -30.83
N GLU A 314 -10.32 -6.52 -30.19
CA GLU A 314 -11.08 -5.47 -30.87
C GLU A 314 -10.17 -4.56 -31.71
N LYS A 315 -8.93 -4.34 -31.24
CA LYS A 315 -7.95 -3.53 -31.98
C LYS A 315 -7.48 -4.28 -33.23
N LEU A 316 -7.28 -5.58 -33.18
CA LEU A 316 -6.96 -6.39 -34.36
C LEU A 316 -8.13 -6.42 -35.34
N ASP A 317 -9.36 -6.57 -34.84
CA ASP A 317 -10.59 -6.61 -35.65
C ASP A 317 -10.82 -5.29 -36.40
N GLN A 318 -10.51 -4.14 -35.75
CA GLN A 318 -10.59 -2.82 -36.40
C GLN A 318 -9.81 -2.76 -37.71
N PHE A 319 -8.65 -3.40 -37.76
CA PHE A 319 -7.77 -3.39 -38.96
C PHE A 319 -7.83 -4.66 -39.77
N GLY A 320 -8.63 -5.66 -39.36
CA GLY A 320 -8.70 -6.95 -40.02
C GLY A 320 -7.38 -7.73 -40.01
N ILE A 321 -6.60 -7.62 -38.90
CA ILE A 321 -5.29 -8.25 -38.77
C ILE A 321 -5.50 -9.69 -38.28
N PRO A 322 -5.16 -10.73 -39.10
CA PRO A 322 -5.31 -12.10 -38.69
C PRO A 322 -4.18 -12.54 -37.77
N MET A 323 -4.45 -13.59 -36.98
CA MET A 323 -3.38 -14.27 -36.24
C MET A 323 -2.38 -14.91 -37.23
N MET A 324 -1.09 -14.84 -36.87
CA MET A 324 -0.02 -15.39 -37.68
C MET A 324 -0.15 -16.90 -37.86
N HIS A 325 -0.68 -17.57 -36.85
CA HIS A 325 -1.01 -19.03 -36.92
C HIS A 325 -2.31 -19.33 -36.17
N THR A 326 -3.19 -20.13 -36.77
CA THR A 326 -4.51 -20.44 -36.19
C THR A 326 -4.44 -21.52 -35.09
N ASN A 327 -3.45 -22.42 -35.15
CA ASN A 327 -3.35 -23.60 -34.27
C ASN A 327 -2.00 -23.74 -33.58
N GLY A 328 -1.15 -22.73 -33.58
CA GLY A 328 0.17 -22.73 -32.98
C GLY A 328 0.43 -21.46 -32.17
N CYS A 329 1.09 -21.63 -31.09
CA CYS A 329 1.74 -20.59 -30.31
C CYS A 329 3.14 -21.10 -29.96
N ASP A 330 3.99 -20.20 -29.50
CA ASP A 330 5.28 -20.59 -28.94
C ASP A 330 5.11 -21.43 -27.66
N ALA A 331 6.21 -21.84 -27.03
CA ALA A 331 6.19 -22.65 -25.82
C ALA A 331 5.45 -21.99 -24.65
N PHE A 332 5.31 -20.66 -24.66
CA PHE A 332 4.67 -19.84 -23.64
C PHE A 332 3.27 -19.33 -24.05
N GLY A 333 2.80 -19.73 -25.22
CA GLY A 333 1.47 -19.39 -25.71
C GLY A 333 1.31 -17.96 -26.18
N THR A 334 2.40 -17.29 -26.65
CA THR A 334 2.38 -15.92 -27.12
C THR A 334 1.61 -15.79 -28.43
N PRO A 335 0.51 -15.00 -28.44
CA PRO A 335 -0.40 -14.96 -29.57
C PRO A 335 -0.01 -13.91 -30.62
N PHE A 336 0.96 -14.21 -31.46
CA PHE A 336 1.39 -13.34 -32.55
C PHE A 336 0.31 -13.17 -33.62
N ALA A 337 0.03 -11.93 -33.98
CA ALA A 337 -0.75 -11.58 -35.18
C ALA A 337 0.19 -11.20 -36.33
N THR A 338 -0.36 -11.13 -37.56
CA THR A 338 0.39 -10.71 -38.71
C THR A 338 1.03 -9.34 -38.50
N SER A 339 2.32 -9.23 -38.82
CA SER A 339 3.07 -7.97 -38.67
C SER A 339 2.54 -6.88 -39.59
N ILE A 340 2.77 -5.62 -39.18
CA ILE A 340 2.18 -4.44 -39.80
C ILE A 340 3.22 -3.33 -40.04
N ASP A 341 2.94 -2.49 -41.06
CA ASP A 341 3.57 -1.20 -41.28
C ASP A 341 2.53 -0.16 -41.70
N ALA A 342 2.75 1.11 -41.38
CA ALA A 342 1.91 2.18 -41.89
C ALA A 342 2.11 2.34 -43.43
N VAL A 343 1.00 2.51 -44.14
CA VAL A 343 1.04 2.81 -45.59
C VAL A 343 1.52 4.24 -45.84
N GLU A 344 1.11 5.17 -44.99
CA GLU A 344 1.52 6.58 -45.07
C GLU A 344 2.46 6.92 -43.91
N GLY A 345 3.47 7.75 -44.20
CA GLY A 345 4.44 8.21 -43.21
C GLY A 345 5.56 7.22 -42.87
N ALA A 346 5.53 6.00 -43.40
CA ALA A 346 6.62 5.02 -43.32
C ALA A 346 7.30 4.86 -44.69
N THR A 347 8.61 4.53 -44.70
CA THR A 347 9.40 4.24 -45.88
C THR A 347 9.65 2.76 -46.06
N THR A 348 10.58 2.20 -45.28
CA THR A 348 10.92 0.76 -45.28
C THR A 348 10.37 0.01 -44.07
N GLY A 349 9.70 0.70 -43.17
CA GLY A 349 9.14 0.12 -41.94
C GLY A 349 10.13 -0.02 -40.77
N MET A 350 11.44 0.13 -41.00
CA MET A 350 12.48 -0.21 -40.02
C MET A 350 12.96 0.97 -39.20
N SER A 351 12.96 2.18 -39.73
CA SER A 351 13.47 3.36 -39.02
C SER A 351 12.60 3.67 -37.79
N VAL A 352 13.18 4.41 -36.81
CA VAL A 352 12.40 4.87 -35.67
C VAL A 352 11.19 5.71 -36.10
N GLY A 353 11.36 6.56 -37.11
CA GLY A 353 10.27 7.35 -37.68
C GLY A 353 9.16 6.47 -38.30
N ASP A 354 9.52 5.44 -39.04
CA ASP A 354 8.57 4.49 -39.65
C ASP A 354 7.78 3.74 -38.57
N ARG A 355 8.47 3.33 -37.47
CA ARG A 355 7.83 2.66 -36.33
C ARG A 355 6.87 3.58 -35.60
N VAL A 356 7.25 4.86 -35.39
CA VAL A 356 6.35 5.88 -34.83
C VAL A 356 5.11 6.05 -35.69
N ALA A 357 5.28 6.16 -37.02
CA ALA A 357 4.15 6.29 -37.96
C ALA A 357 3.22 5.06 -37.85
N THR A 358 3.79 3.85 -37.82
CA THR A 358 3.02 2.60 -37.71
C THR A 358 2.26 2.51 -36.38
N ILE A 359 2.93 2.82 -35.24
CA ILE A 359 2.30 2.80 -33.91
C ILE A 359 1.20 3.85 -33.85
N SER A 360 1.44 5.07 -34.32
CA SER A 360 0.45 6.15 -34.33
C SER A 360 -0.79 5.78 -35.15
N THR A 361 -0.59 5.14 -36.31
CA THR A 361 -1.68 4.65 -37.17
C THR A 361 -2.45 3.53 -36.47
N PHE A 362 -1.74 2.56 -35.88
CA PHE A 362 -2.37 1.42 -35.21
C PHE A 362 -3.14 1.83 -33.95
N VAL A 363 -2.65 2.78 -33.15
CA VAL A 363 -3.33 3.23 -31.91
C VAL A 363 -4.53 4.14 -32.20
N SER A 364 -4.63 4.70 -33.40
CA SER A 364 -5.72 5.60 -33.80
C SER A 364 -7.06 4.86 -33.85
N ASP A 365 -8.12 5.53 -33.36
CA ASP A 365 -9.50 5.01 -33.42
C ASP A 365 -10.18 5.35 -34.77
N THR A 366 -9.59 6.25 -35.56
CA THR A 366 -10.16 6.76 -36.81
C THR A 366 -9.43 6.22 -38.07
N SER A 367 -8.31 5.54 -37.89
CA SER A 367 -7.56 4.94 -39.02
C SER A 367 -8.33 3.78 -39.62
N ALA A 368 -8.34 3.74 -40.96
CA ALA A 368 -9.00 2.65 -41.72
C ALA A 368 -8.10 1.41 -41.82
N PRO A 369 -8.67 0.21 -42.06
CA PRO A 369 -7.88 -1.00 -42.31
C PRO A 369 -6.82 -0.85 -43.41
N SER A 370 -7.12 -0.09 -44.46
CA SER A 370 -6.20 0.20 -45.56
C SER A 370 -5.01 1.11 -45.19
N SER A 371 -5.00 1.69 -43.98
CA SER A 371 -3.89 2.50 -43.49
C SER A 371 -2.68 1.69 -43.04
N LEU A 372 -2.84 0.37 -42.90
CA LEU A 372 -1.77 -0.58 -42.52
C LEU A 372 -1.52 -1.60 -43.63
N ALA A 373 -0.25 -1.75 -44.00
CA ALA A 373 0.23 -2.86 -44.83
C ALA A 373 0.48 -4.12 -43.98
N GLN A 374 0.21 -5.28 -44.54
CA GLN A 374 0.43 -6.60 -43.95
C GLN A 374 1.08 -7.52 -45.01
N PRO A 375 2.21 -8.20 -44.72
CA PRO A 375 3.02 -8.07 -43.48
C PRO A 375 3.85 -6.80 -43.43
N GLY A 376 4.41 -6.49 -42.24
CA GLY A 376 5.30 -5.38 -42.01
C GLY A 376 6.38 -5.73 -40.96
N HIS A 377 6.85 -4.72 -40.19
CA HIS A 377 8.00 -4.87 -39.29
C HIS A 377 7.65 -4.72 -37.78
N LEU A 378 6.39 -4.41 -37.42
CA LEU A 378 5.91 -4.44 -36.06
C LEU A 378 4.93 -5.59 -35.85
N PHE A 379 5.00 -6.23 -34.68
CA PHE A 379 4.29 -7.47 -34.40
C PHE A 379 3.19 -7.23 -33.34
N PRO A 380 1.90 -7.12 -33.76
CA PRO A 380 0.81 -7.10 -32.77
C PRO A 380 0.73 -8.42 -32.02
N LEU A 381 0.49 -8.34 -30.71
CA LEU A 381 0.25 -9.47 -29.81
C LEU A 381 -1.14 -9.36 -29.22
N ARG A 382 -1.96 -10.38 -29.41
CA ARG A 382 -3.33 -10.41 -28.90
C ARG A 382 -3.36 -10.80 -27.43
N ALA A 383 -3.68 -9.87 -26.54
CA ALA A 383 -3.93 -10.21 -25.14
C ALA A 383 -5.14 -11.16 -24.99
N ARG A 384 -5.07 -12.07 -24.04
CA ARG A 384 -6.20 -12.93 -23.68
C ARG A 384 -7.36 -12.10 -23.13
N PRO A 385 -8.64 -12.44 -23.38
CA PRO A 385 -9.78 -11.66 -22.87
C PRO A 385 -9.80 -11.51 -21.33
N GLY A 386 -9.39 -12.55 -20.61
CA GLY A 386 -9.27 -12.55 -19.15
C GLY A 386 -8.02 -11.86 -18.62
N LEU A 387 -7.17 -11.27 -19.50
CA LEU A 387 -5.91 -10.62 -19.17
C LEU A 387 -5.08 -11.47 -18.19
N LEU A 388 -4.58 -10.85 -17.09
CA LEU A 388 -3.71 -11.53 -16.13
C LEU A 388 -4.38 -12.68 -15.35
N THR A 389 -5.71 -12.77 -15.34
CA THR A 389 -6.41 -13.93 -14.77
C THR A 389 -6.33 -15.18 -15.66
N GLU A 390 -6.08 -15.00 -16.96
CA GLU A 390 -5.99 -16.08 -17.94
C GLU A 390 -4.54 -16.43 -18.31
N ARG A 391 -3.67 -15.41 -18.45
CA ARG A 391 -2.25 -15.61 -18.76
C ARG A 391 -1.38 -14.51 -18.11
N ARG A 392 -0.43 -14.90 -17.27
CA ARG A 392 0.49 -13.99 -16.58
C ARG A 392 1.74 -13.67 -17.40
N GLY A 393 1.56 -13.11 -18.60
CA GLY A 393 2.65 -12.73 -19.50
C GLY A 393 2.72 -11.21 -19.74
N HIS A 394 3.83 -10.75 -20.30
CA HIS A 394 4.08 -9.33 -20.62
C HIS A 394 2.99 -8.74 -21.54
N THR A 395 2.44 -9.53 -22.47
CA THR A 395 1.33 -9.12 -23.33
C THR A 395 0.11 -8.68 -22.53
N GLU A 396 -0.36 -9.55 -21.65
CA GLU A 396 -1.52 -9.29 -20.79
C GLU A 396 -1.21 -8.23 -19.73
N GLY A 397 -0.01 -8.27 -19.14
CA GLY A 397 0.46 -7.27 -18.16
C GLY A 397 0.50 -5.85 -18.75
N CYS A 398 0.98 -5.73 -19.99
CA CYS A 398 1.00 -4.44 -20.70
C CYS A 398 -0.43 -3.91 -20.92
N VAL A 399 -1.36 -4.72 -21.40
CA VAL A 399 -2.75 -4.30 -21.63
C VAL A 399 -3.46 -3.98 -20.31
N GLU A 400 -3.22 -4.79 -19.26
CA GLU A 400 -3.81 -4.57 -17.93
C GLU A 400 -3.36 -3.26 -17.28
N ILE A 401 -2.05 -2.96 -17.30
CA ILE A 401 -1.53 -1.72 -16.70
C ILE A 401 -2.02 -0.48 -17.46
N LEU A 402 -2.15 -0.56 -18.79
CA LEU A 402 -2.71 0.51 -19.60
C LEU A 402 -4.20 0.74 -19.32
N LYS A 403 -4.96 -0.34 -19.12
CA LYS A 403 -6.36 -0.29 -18.67
C LYS A 403 -6.47 0.36 -17.29
N LEU A 404 -5.61 -0.03 -16.34
CA LEU A 404 -5.54 0.59 -15.00
C LEU A 404 -5.15 2.08 -15.10
N ALA A 405 -4.30 2.45 -16.04
CA ALA A 405 -3.92 3.83 -16.33
C ALA A 405 -5.04 4.66 -16.99
N GLY A 406 -6.16 4.04 -17.42
CA GLY A 406 -7.21 4.71 -18.18
C GLY A 406 -6.77 5.14 -19.58
N MET A 407 -5.79 4.44 -20.15
CA MET A 407 -5.19 4.70 -21.44
C MET A 407 -5.70 3.73 -22.51
N LYS A 408 -5.39 3.99 -23.78
CA LYS A 408 -5.68 3.05 -24.87
C LYS A 408 -4.94 1.73 -24.63
N GLN A 409 -5.65 0.61 -24.77
CA GLN A 409 -5.14 -0.73 -24.49
C GLN A 409 -4.28 -1.24 -25.67
N VAL A 410 -3.30 -0.44 -26.05
CA VAL A 410 -2.26 -0.76 -27.01
C VAL A 410 -0.92 -0.28 -26.45
N GLY A 411 0.02 -1.19 -26.29
CA GLY A 411 1.35 -0.87 -25.79
C GLY A 411 2.45 -1.20 -26.78
N VAL A 412 3.68 -0.88 -26.38
CA VAL A 412 4.93 -1.31 -27.00
C VAL A 412 5.71 -2.07 -25.94
N ILE A 413 6.16 -3.28 -26.25
CA ILE A 413 7.06 -4.04 -25.38
C ILE A 413 8.29 -4.48 -26.18
N ILE A 414 9.43 -4.54 -25.49
CA ILE A 414 10.71 -5.00 -26.05
C ILE A 414 11.48 -5.71 -24.95
N GLU A 415 11.87 -6.97 -25.16
CA GLU A 415 12.64 -7.78 -24.21
C GLU A 415 14.03 -7.19 -23.96
N ILE A 416 14.50 -7.30 -22.70
CA ILE A 416 15.76 -6.68 -22.26
C ILE A 416 16.90 -7.73 -22.35
N MET A 417 17.87 -7.44 -23.21
CA MET A 417 19.12 -8.21 -23.38
C MET A 417 20.33 -7.38 -22.98
N ASP A 418 21.38 -8.06 -22.57
CA ASP A 418 22.69 -7.47 -22.33
C ASP A 418 23.39 -7.08 -23.64
N GLU A 419 24.59 -6.51 -23.56
CA GLU A 419 25.39 -6.13 -24.72
C GLU A 419 25.91 -7.30 -25.57
N TYR A 420 25.83 -8.53 -25.03
CA TYR A 420 26.22 -9.78 -25.70
C TYR A 420 25.03 -10.52 -26.28
N GLY A 421 23.80 -9.96 -26.20
CA GLY A 421 22.57 -10.56 -26.71
C GLY A 421 21.98 -11.66 -25.84
N LYS A 422 22.35 -11.73 -24.53
CA LYS A 422 21.73 -12.64 -23.56
C LYS A 422 20.61 -11.94 -22.81
N MET A 423 19.54 -12.68 -22.53
CA MET A 423 18.44 -12.17 -21.71
C MET A 423 18.94 -11.79 -20.32
N ILE A 424 18.61 -10.59 -19.87
CA ILE A 424 18.89 -10.14 -18.49
C ILE A 424 17.81 -10.70 -17.57
N LYS A 425 18.19 -11.23 -16.39
CA LYS A 425 17.29 -11.90 -15.44
C LYS A 425 17.57 -11.47 -14.01
N GLY A 426 16.54 -11.58 -13.15
CA GLY A 426 16.67 -11.36 -11.70
C GLY A 426 17.14 -9.96 -11.31
N ASP A 427 18.08 -9.90 -10.35
CA ASP A 427 18.57 -8.63 -9.81
C ASP A 427 19.21 -7.70 -10.86
N ALA A 428 19.73 -8.26 -11.96
CA ALA A 428 20.28 -7.47 -13.06
C ALA A 428 19.20 -6.65 -13.79
N LEU A 429 17.94 -7.10 -13.85
CA LEU A 429 16.83 -6.31 -14.37
C LEU A 429 16.51 -5.10 -13.48
N LYS A 430 16.57 -5.30 -12.15
CA LYS A 430 16.40 -4.18 -11.21
C LYS A 430 17.55 -3.16 -11.34
N GLN A 431 18.79 -3.63 -11.45
CA GLN A 431 19.94 -2.76 -11.70
C GLN A 431 19.80 -2.00 -13.02
N PHE A 432 19.28 -2.65 -14.07
CA PHE A 432 18.98 -2.00 -15.33
C PHE A 432 17.96 -0.87 -15.15
N ALA A 433 16.86 -1.12 -14.44
CA ALA A 433 15.85 -0.11 -14.15
C ALA A 433 16.44 1.06 -13.34
N ASP A 434 17.28 0.78 -12.33
CA ASP A 434 17.92 1.79 -11.49
C ASP A 434 18.90 2.66 -12.32
N ILE A 435 19.73 2.05 -13.20
CA ILE A 435 20.69 2.76 -14.07
C ILE A 435 19.98 3.77 -14.97
N TYR A 436 18.83 3.40 -15.54
CA TYR A 436 18.06 4.25 -16.45
C TYR A 436 16.95 5.04 -15.75
N ASN A 437 16.86 4.98 -14.42
CA ASN A 437 15.82 5.61 -13.62
C ASN A 437 14.41 5.29 -14.12
N LEU A 438 14.16 4.00 -14.39
CA LEU A 438 12.86 3.46 -14.80
C LEU A 438 12.14 2.84 -13.61
N THR A 439 10.83 2.98 -13.57
CA THR A 439 10.02 2.25 -12.59
C THR A 439 10.03 0.76 -12.92
N PHE A 440 10.33 -0.06 -11.91
CA PHE A 440 10.36 -1.51 -11.97
C PHE A 440 9.08 -2.07 -11.34
N VAL A 441 8.34 -2.88 -12.10
CA VAL A 441 7.09 -3.49 -11.64
C VAL A 441 7.04 -4.95 -12.10
N SER A 442 6.58 -5.85 -11.20
CA SER A 442 6.34 -7.24 -11.58
C SER A 442 4.88 -7.46 -12.00
N ILE A 443 4.66 -8.49 -12.82
CA ILE A 443 3.31 -8.96 -13.19
C ILE A 443 2.54 -9.42 -11.94
N GLU A 444 3.24 -10.01 -10.95
CA GLU A 444 2.64 -10.37 -9.65
C GLU A 444 2.12 -9.13 -8.90
N GLU A 445 2.93 -8.05 -8.80
CA GLU A 445 2.51 -6.81 -8.16
C GLU A 445 1.27 -6.20 -8.85
N LEU A 446 1.25 -6.22 -10.18
CA LEU A 446 0.11 -5.73 -10.96
C LEU A 446 -1.14 -6.60 -10.76
N TYR A 447 -0.98 -7.92 -10.74
CA TYR A 447 -2.07 -8.86 -10.49
C TYR A 447 -2.68 -8.63 -9.10
N ASP A 448 -1.84 -8.51 -8.08
CA ASP A 448 -2.27 -8.25 -6.70
C ASP A 448 -3.04 -6.93 -6.60
N GLU A 449 -2.57 -5.85 -7.25
CA GLU A 449 -3.26 -4.56 -7.23
C GLU A 449 -4.63 -4.61 -7.94
N VAL A 450 -4.76 -5.36 -9.02
CA VAL A 450 -6.00 -5.40 -9.81
C VAL A 450 -7.02 -6.39 -9.25
N TYR A 451 -6.57 -7.57 -8.81
CA TYR A 451 -7.46 -8.71 -8.51
C TYR A 451 -7.50 -9.12 -7.03
N ASN A 452 -6.42 -8.86 -6.28
CA ASN A 452 -6.29 -9.25 -4.87
C ASN A 452 -6.47 -8.05 -3.92
N LYS A 453 -7.41 -7.16 -4.18
CA LYS A 453 -7.70 -5.99 -3.31
C LYS A 453 -8.11 -6.35 -1.87
N GLU A 454 -8.01 -7.62 -1.49
CA GLU A 454 -8.60 -8.18 -0.27
C GLU A 454 -7.90 -7.78 1.05
N SER A 455 -6.78 -7.07 1.05
CA SER A 455 -6.03 -6.84 2.28
C SER A 455 -5.63 -5.41 2.60
N SER A 456 -6.07 -4.43 1.83
CA SER A 456 -5.74 -3.05 2.16
C SER A 456 -6.85 -2.09 1.77
N GLY A 457 -7.73 -1.79 2.72
CA GLY A 457 -8.39 -0.49 2.74
C GLY A 457 -7.29 0.56 2.84
N SER A 458 -6.78 1.08 1.72
CA SER A 458 -5.79 2.16 1.79
C SER A 458 -5.52 2.76 0.41
N VAL A 459 -5.59 4.05 0.40
CA VAL A 459 -5.18 5.01 -0.61
C VAL A 459 -3.74 4.83 -1.05
N PRO A 460 -3.46 5.06 -2.34
CA PRO A 460 -2.09 5.23 -2.80
C PRO A 460 -1.44 6.40 -2.06
N LEU A 461 -0.33 6.14 -1.39
CA LEU A 461 0.56 7.18 -0.83
C LEU A 461 1.12 8.14 -1.92
N SER A 462 0.83 7.91 -3.20
CA SER A 462 1.14 8.82 -4.30
C SER A 462 0.34 10.13 -4.29
N ALA A 463 -0.75 10.22 -3.52
CA ALA A 463 -1.48 11.48 -3.32
C ALA A 463 -0.84 12.41 -2.28
N VAL A 464 0.25 11.98 -1.63
CA VAL A 464 0.98 12.80 -0.65
C VAL A 464 2.31 13.21 -1.28
N ASP A 465 2.27 14.25 -2.08
CA ASP A 465 3.45 14.97 -2.56
C ASP A 465 4.30 15.43 -1.36
N GLU A 466 5.62 15.19 -1.40
CA GLU A 466 6.55 15.69 -0.37
C GLU A 466 6.43 17.20 -0.18
N LYS A 467 6.11 17.96 -1.24
CA LYS A 467 5.81 19.39 -1.18
C LYS A 467 4.56 19.73 -0.38
N THR A 468 3.55 18.86 -0.41
CA THR A 468 2.33 19.00 0.41
C THR A 468 2.65 18.79 1.89
N LEU A 469 3.56 17.86 2.23
CA LEU A 469 4.06 17.68 3.60
C LEU A 469 4.90 18.88 4.07
N GLU A 470 5.76 19.45 3.24
CA GLU A 470 6.55 20.64 3.58
C GLU A 470 5.71 21.93 3.68
N SER A 471 4.66 22.07 2.86
CA SER A 471 3.77 23.24 2.90
C SER A 471 2.84 23.24 4.10
N MET A 472 2.53 22.07 4.68
CA MET A 472 1.67 21.93 5.87
C MET A 472 2.43 22.13 7.20
N VAL A 473 3.76 22.18 7.18
CA VAL A 473 4.61 22.47 8.35
C VAL A 473 4.77 23.99 8.61
N LYS A 474 4.28 24.83 7.70
CA LYS A 474 4.43 26.31 7.79
C LYS A 474 3.17 27.05 8.25
N ILE A 475 2.25 26.40 8.96
CA ILE A 475 1.12 27.06 9.63
C ILE A 475 1.15 26.78 11.13
#